data_ccd34143640fd823d85ecc0dabfd6e8f
#
_entry.id   ccd34143640fd823d85ecc0dabfd6e8f
#
_cell.length_a   1.000
_cell.length_b   1.000
_cell.length_c   1.000
_cell.angle_alpha   90.00
_cell.angle_beta   90.00
_cell.angle_gamma   90.00
#
_symmetry.space_group_name_H-M   'P 1'
#
loop_
_entity.id
_entity.type
_entity.pdbx_description
1 polymer ?
#
loop_
_entity_poly.entity_id
_entity_poly.type
_entity_poly.pdbx_seq_one_letter_code
_entity_poly.pdbx_strand_id
1 'polypeptide(L)'
;MDKKTLLGLLIIGVILFSFSWYNSKQQSQFDEAKTLVDSLNAANAAAVQQTQKVEKITVTNSPAGDSLRTAQAEQALERHLGSSLFQATKGTETFYTVENDLMKIRFSNKGGRVASVELKDYKTYGGQPLVLFADTTSVFDLSFFIKQGYNDAQIRTGDYYFTPAEATDLTFGAGQEQKEFVLRLPVDSAAYVDYVYTIRKDNYMIDFDVRFVGMQQILSPNQGDMEITWQNVGPQNEKGFENENRYTTIAYNYPGDDGIEELGISNETKEETINSKIKWVAFKQQFFSSV
;
A
#
# COMPACT_ATOMS: atom_id res chain seq x y z
N MET A 1 33.76 -9.86 -54.49
CA MET A 1 33.21 -9.10 -53.33
C MET A 1 34.11 -7.88 -53.14
N ASP A 2 33.52 -6.70 -53.18
CA ASP A 2 34.26 -5.47 -52.98
C ASP A 2 34.77 -5.35 -51.55
N LYS A 3 35.99 -4.80 -51.39
CA LYS A 3 36.62 -4.60 -50.06
C LYS A 3 35.73 -3.83 -49.10
N LYS A 4 34.84 -2.95 -49.60
CA LYS A 4 33.85 -2.18 -48.82
C LYS A 4 32.72 -3.06 -48.28
N THR A 5 32.25 -4.03 -49.03
CA THR A 5 31.22 -5.01 -48.64
C THR A 5 31.75 -5.96 -47.57
N LEU A 6 33.04 -6.39 -47.69
CA LEU A 6 33.68 -7.22 -46.69
C LEU A 6 33.84 -6.48 -45.35
N LEU A 7 34.22 -5.20 -45.40
CA LEU A 7 34.37 -4.35 -44.20
C LEU A 7 33.00 -4.12 -43.49
N GLY A 8 31.94 -3.90 -44.30
CA GLY A 8 30.58 -3.75 -43.75
C GLY A 8 30.10 -5.02 -43.03
N LEU A 9 30.36 -6.19 -43.59
CA LEU A 9 30.02 -7.51 -43.03
C LEU A 9 30.78 -7.77 -41.71
N LEU A 10 32.04 -7.34 -41.65
CA LEU A 10 32.89 -7.47 -40.47
C LEU A 10 32.39 -6.59 -39.34
N ILE A 11 31.98 -5.35 -39.63
CA ILE A 11 31.41 -4.41 -38.64
C ILE A 11 30.09 -4.95 -38.07
N ILE A 12 29.21 -5.48 -38.93
CA ILE A 12 27.94 -6.11 -38.49
C ILE A 12 28.24 -7.31 -37.60
N GLY A 13 29.21 -8.14 -37.94
CA GLY A 13 29.62 -9.28 -37.12
C GLY A 13 30.11 -8.86 -35.72
N VAL A 14 30.93 -7.81 -35.65
CA VAL A 14 31.41 -7.27 -34.36
C VAL A 14 30.25 -6.71 -33.50
N ILE A 15 29.31 -6.01 -34.13
CA ILE A 15 28.12 -5.47 -33.41
C ILE A 15 27.27 -6.63 -32.87
N LEU A 16 26.95 -7.63 -33.68
CA LEU A 16 26.15 -8.77 -33.25
C LEU A 16 26.87 -9.59 -32.17
N PHE A 17 28.17 -9.76 -32.27
CA PHE A 17 28.96 -10.45 -31.26
C PHE A 17 29.01 -9.68 -29.93
N SER A 18 29.20 -8.37 -29.99
CA SER A 18 29.20 -7.50 -28.82
C SER A 18 27.82 -7.46 -28.13
N PHE A 19 26.74 -7.42 -28.89
CA PHE A 19 25.37 -7.49 -28.40
C PHE A 19 25.08 -8.85 -27.78
N SER A 20 25.48 -9.96 -28.43
CA SER A 20 25.32 -11.30 -27.88
C SER A 20 26.10 -11.50 -26.58
N TRP A 21 27.33 -10.97 -26.51
CA TRP A 21 28.16 -11.05 -25.29
C TRP A 21 27.58 -10.20 -24.15
N TYR A 22 27.11 -8.99 -24.45
CA TYR A 22 26.43 -8.13 -23.47
C TYR A 22 25.17 -8.79 -22.91
N ASN A 23 24.33 -9.34 -23.78
CA ASN A 23 23.09 -10.02 -23.40
C ASN A 23 23.36 -11.32 -22.61
N SER A 24 24.40 -12.09 -22.97
CA SER A 24 24.80 -13.27 -22.20
C SER A 24 25.28 -12.93 -20.78
N LYS A 25 25.95 -11.78 -20.60
CA LYS A 25 26.42 -11.31 -19.29
C LYS A 25 25.27 -10.85 -18.39
N GLN A 26 24.23 -10.27 -18.98
CA GLN A 26 23.03 -9.87 -18.26
C GLN A 26 22.18 -11.08 -17.87
N GLN A 27 22.12 -12.09 -18.73
CA GLN A 27 21.39 -13.33 -18.46
C GLN A 27 22.06 -14.17 -17.35
N SER A 28 23.39 -14.18 -17.26
CA SER A 28 24.09 -14.88 -16.16
C SER A 28 23.82 -14.25 -14.78
N GLN A 29 23.64 -12.93 -14.68
CA GLN A 29 23.26 -12.26 -13.44
C GLN A 29 21.80 -12.57 -13.04
N PHE A 30 20.91 -12.70 -14.02
CA PHE A 30 19.52 -13.14 -13.77
C PHE A 30 19.46 -14.60 -13.33
N ASP A 31 20.27 -15.48 -13.92
CA ASP A 31 20.32 -16.90 -13.56
C ASP A 31 20.96 -17.11 -12.17
N GLU A 32 21.96 -16.31 -11.78
CA GLU A 32 22.52 -16.31 -10.43
C GLU A 32 21.50 -15.79 -9.39
N ALA A 33 20.77 -14.72 -9.68
CA ALA A 33 19.72 -14.21 -8.81
C ALA A 33 18.57 -15.22 -8.67
N LYS A 34 18.18 -15.88 -9.75
CA LYS A 34 17.16 -16.92 -9.77
C LYS A 34 17.59 -18.15 -8.97
N THR A 35 18.84 -18.61 -9.14
CA THR A 35 19.37 -19.74 -8.35
C THR A 35 19.48 -19.42 -6.87
N LEU A 36 19.80 -18.18 -6.51
CA LEU A 36 19.76 -17.71 -5.10
C LEU A 36 18.32 -17.72 -4.54
N VAL A 37 17.36 -17.21 -5.29
CA VAL A 37 15.94 -17.23 -4.88
C VAL A 37 15.41 -18.66 -4.78
N ASP A 38 15.73 -19.52 -5.73
CA ASP A 38 15.33 -20.93 -5.73
C ASP A 38 16.01 -21.71 -4.58
N SER A 39 17.27 -21.39 -4.26
CA SER A 39 17.97 -21.98 -3.09
C SER A 39 17.40 -21.50 -1.76
N LEU A 40 17.01 -20.23 -1.64
CA LEU A 40 16.32 -19.67 -0.46
C LEU A 40 14.93 -20.28 -0.32
N ASN A 41 14.17 -20.43 -1.40
CA ASN A 41 12.88 -21.09 -1.39
C ASN A 41 12.98 -22.56 -1.05
N ALA A 42 14.01 -23.27 -1.55
CA ALA A 42 14.29 -24.67 -1.21
C ALA A 42 14.73 -24.81 0.27
N ALA A 43 15.54 -23.87 0.78
CA ALA A 43 15.94 -23.83 2.18
C ALA A 43 14.74 -23.55 3.11
N ASN A 44 13.87 -22.61 2.72
CA ASN A 44 12.63 -22.33 3.45
C ASN A 44 11.65 -23.52 3.40
N ALA A 45 11.51 -24.18 2.23
CA ALA A 45 10.69 -25.39 2.10
C ALA A 45 11.26 -26.55 2.91
N ALA A 46 12.61 -26.70 2.95
CA ALA A 46 13.27 -27.70 3.79
C ALA A 46 13.13 -27.38 5.29
N ALA A 47 13.21 -26.11 5.67
CA ALA A 47 12.96 -25.66 7.05
C ALA A 47 11.50 -25.94 7.48
N VAL A 48 10.53 -25.67 6.59
CA VAL A 48 9.12 -25.99 6.82
C VAL A 48 8.90 -27.51 6.90
N GLN A 49 9.57 -28.31 6.04
CA GLN A 49 9.52 -29.78 6.10
C GLN A 49 10.23 -30.34 7.33
N GLN A 50 11.33 -29.74 7.78
CA GLN A 50 11.98 -30.11 9.04
C GLN A 50 11.10 -29.78 10.25
N THR A 51 10.41 -28.65 10.24
CA THR A 51 9.42 -28.30 11.27
C THR A 51 8.26 -29.31 11.30
N GLN A 52 7.78 -29.75 10.11
CA GLN A 52 6.75 -30.80 10.03
C GLN A 52 7.27 -32.20 10.40
N LYS A 53 8.56 -32.49 10.26
CA LYS A 53 9.16 -33.79 10.62
C LYS A 53 9.52 -33.88 12.09
N VAL A 54 9.77 -32.74 12.73
CA VAL A 54 9.96 -32.66 14.20
C VAL A 54 8.62 -32.77 14.94
N GLU A 55 7.50 -32.45 14.30
CA GLU A 55 6.15 -32.61 14.85
C GLU A 55 5.68 -34.09 14.94
N LYS A 56 6.44 -35.04 14.39
CA LYS A 56 6.12 -36.47 14.49
C LYS A 56 6.84 -37.21 15.62
N ILE A 57 7.59 -36.50 16.46
CA ILE A 57 8.02 -37.00 17.76
C ILE A 57 6.96 -36.57 18.75
N THR A 58 6.21 -37.53 19.25
CA THR A 58 5.15 -37.47 20.26
C THR A 58 5.41 -36.36 21.30
N VAL A 59 5.05 -35.14 21.00
CA VAL A 59 4.86 -34.09 21.98
C VAL A 59 3.38 -34.15 22.33
N THR A 60 3.11 -34.66 23.52
CA THR A 60 1.83 -34.46 24.18
C THR A 60 1.54 -32.97 24.14
N ASN A 61 0.70 -32.53 23.19
CA ASN A 61 0.22 -31.14 23.10
C ASN A 61 -0.58 -30.87 24.39
N SER A 62 0.12 -30.37 25.39
CA SER A 62 -0.53 -29.77 26.54
C SER A 62 -0.92 -28.33 26.11
N PRO A 63 -2.20 -27.94 26.23
CA PRO A 63 -2.68 -26.57 25.92
C PRO A 63 -1.85 -25.50 26.68
N ALA A 64 -1.20 -25.86 27.75
CA ALA A 64 -0.29 -24.99 28.54
C ALA A 64 1.01 -24.62 27.79
N GLY A 65 1.52 -25.48 26.90
CA GLY A 65 2.76 -25.21 26.16
C GLY A 65 2.58 -24.16 25.05
N ASP A 66 1.47 -24.19 24.36
CA ASP A 66 1.14 -23.21 23.30
C ASP A 66 0.81 -21.85 23.90
N SER A 67 0.11 -21.81 25.04
CA SER A 67 -0.17 -20.57 25.78
C SER A 67 1.09 -19.87 26.27
N LEU A 68 2.10 -20.63 26.73
CA LEU A 68 3.39 -20.08 27.17
C LEU A 68 4.20 -19.50 25.99
N ARG A 69 4.22 -20.18 24.86
CA ARG A 69 4.91 -19.69 23.64
C ARG A 69 4.25 -18.42 23.10
N THR A 70 2.93 -18.38 23.07
CA THR A 70 2.16 -17.21 22.66
C THR A 70 2.43 -16.03 23.60
N ALA A 71 2.39 -16.23 24.91
CA ALA A 71 2.69 -15.19 25.90
C ALA A 71 4.13 -14.67 25.78
N GLN A 72 5.11 -15.54 25.53
CA GLN A 72 6.50 -15.13 25.32
C GLN A 72 6.68 -14.33 24.03
N ALA A 73 6.01 -14.72 22.94
CA ALA A 73 6.01 -13.99 21.67
C ALA A 73 5.36 -12.61 21.83
N GLU A 74 4.24 -12.52 22.52
CA GLU A 74 3.58 -11.24 22.81
C GLU A 74 4.45 -10.32 23.67
N GLN A 75 5.11 -10.83 24.72
CA GLN A 75 6.03 -10.06 25.53
C GLN A 75 7.27 -9.59 24.73
N ALA A 76 7.75 -10.40 23.80
CA ALA A 76 8.84 -10.02 22.92
C ALA A 76 8.41 -8.90 21.96
N LEU A 77 7.20 -8.99 21.40
CA LEU A 77 6.61 -8.00 20.53
C LEU A 77 6.34 -6.68 21.29
N GLU A 78 5.80 -6.75 22.50
CA GLU A 78 5.58 -5.57 23.35
C GLU A 78 6.88 -4.86 23.71
N ARG A 79 7.94 -5.62 24.05
CA ARG A 79 9.28 -5.04 24.27
C ARG A 79 9.86 -4.43 23.01
N HIS A 80 9.53 -5.01 21.85
CA HIS A 80 9.99 -4.52 20.58
C HIS A 80 9.22 -3.25 20.13
N LEU A 81 7.92 -3.17 20.26
CA LEU A 81 7.08 -2.05 19.79
C LEU A 81 6.88 -0.95 20.84
N GLY A 82 7.08 -1.26 22.12
CA GLY A 82 6.57 -0.43 23.22
C GLY A 82 5.10 -0.71 23.50
N SER A 83 4.63 -0.38 24.71
CA SER A 83 3.28 -0.72 25.16
C SER A 83 2.18 -0.12 24.31
N SER A 84 2.30 1.15 23.91
CA SER A 84 1.25 1.85 23.16
C SER A 84 1.03 1.26 21.76
N LEU A 85 2.12 1.06 20.99
CA LEU A 85 2.03 0.42 19.67
C LEU A 85 1.61 -1.04 19.77
N PHE A 86 2.10 -1.77 20.77
CA PHE A 86 1.67 -3.15 21.00
C PHE A 86 0.17 -3.23 21.27
N GLN A 87 -0.40 -2.35 22.10
CA GLN A 87 -1.84 -2.30 22.30
C GLN A 87 -2.58 -1.95 20.99
N ALA A 88 -2.03 -1.08 20.15
CA ALA A 88 -2.61 -0.72 18.86
C ALA A 88 -2.56 -1.87 17.83
N THR A 89 -1.78 -2.95 18.04
CA THR A 89 -1.88 -4.16 17.21
C THR A 89 -3.09 -5.01 17.55
N LYS A 90 -3.68 -4.79 18.75
CA LYS A 90 -4.80 -5.57 19.27
C LYS A 90 -6.08 -4.74 19.13
N GLY A 91 -7.03 -5.25 18.39
CA GLY A 91 -8.29 -4.54 18.20
C GLY A 91 -9.27 -5.32 17.35
N THR A 92 -10.43 -4.74 17.19
CA THR A 92 -11.46 -5.20 16.24
C THR A 92 -11.66 -4.11 15.22
N GLU A 93 -11.73 -4.47 13.96
CA GLU A 93 -12.01 -3.52 12.91
C GLU A 93 -13.40 -2.91 13.09
N THR A 94 -13.42 -1.58 13.12
CA THR A 94 -14.63 -0.77 13.29
C THR A 94 -14.69 0.27 12.18
N PHE A 95 -15.87 0.49 11.65
CA PHE A 95 -16.08 1.44 10.57
C PHE A 95 -16.82 2.68 11.06
N TYR A 96 -16.36 3.84 10.60
CA TYR A 96 -16.96 5.14 10.82
C TYR A 96 -17.46 5.68 9.49
N THR A 97 -18.65 6.26 9.47
CA THR A 97 -19.24 6.79 8.25
C THR A 97 -19.45 8.28 8.36
N VAL A 98 -18.91 9.03 7.42
CA VAL A 98 -19.18 10.46 7.23
C VAL A 98 -19.90 10.62 5.91
N GLU A 99 -20.99 11.38 5.91
CA GLU A 99 -21.76 11.68 4.71
C GLU A 99 -21.78 13.18 4.47
N ASN A 100 -21.41 13.59 3.26
CA ASN A 100 -21.68 14.93 2.74
C ASN A 100 -22.82 14.89 1.72
N ASP A 101 -23.08 15.98 1.01
CA ASP A 101 -24.18 16.04 0.05
C ASP A 101 -23.96 15.08 -1.14
N LEU A 102 -22.70 14.78 -1.49
CA LEU A 102 -22.31 14.05 -2.73
C LEU A 102 -21.87 12.61 -2.47
N MET A 103 -21.31 12.32 -1.29
CA MET A 103 -20.65 11.06 -0.98
C MET A 103 -21.05 10.52 0.38
N LYS A 104 -20.94 9.18 0.47
CA LYS A 104 -20.90 8.44 1.73
C LYS A 104 -19.53 7.79 1.85
N ILE A 105 -18.75 8.22 2.85
CA ILE A 105 -17.37 7.83 3.07
C ILE A 105 -17.33 6.92 4.29
N ARG A 106 -16.79 5.70 4.12
CA ARG A 106 -16.50 4.80 5.24
C ARG A 106 -15.01 4.80 5.53
N PHE A 107 -14.67 5.00 6.78
CA PHE A 107 -13.32 4.90 7.31
C PHE A 107 -13.19 3.63 8.14
N SER A 108 -12.08 2.90 7.99
CA SER A 108 -11.70 1.80 8.86
C SER A 108 -10.72 2.29 9.92
N ASN A 109 -10.91 1.87 11.17
CA ASN A 109 -9.89 2.07 12.19
C ASN A 109 -8.66 1.18 11.97
N LYS A 110 -8.77 0.08 11.22
CA LYS A 110 -7.63 -0.72 10.79
C LYS A 110 -6.87 0.02 9.71
N GLY A 111 -5.64 0.45 10.03
CA GLY A 111 -4.84 1.31 9.18
C GLY A 111 -5.26 2.78 9.14
N GLY A 112 -6.35 3.17 9.81
CA GLY A 112 -6.83 4.56 9.84
C GLY A 112 -7.30 5.10 8.49
N ARG A 113 -7.67 4.27 7.53
CA ARG A 113 -7.84 4.58 6.10
C ARG A 113 -9.28 4.78 5.66
N VAL A 114 -9.46 5.40 4.50
CA VAL A 114 -10.74 5.35 3.77
C VAL A 114 -10.95 3.92 3.28
N ALA A 115 -12.05 3.29 3.68
CA ALA A 115 -12.38 1.91 3.33
C ALA A 115 -13.27 1.80 2.10
N SER A 116 -14.21 2.73 1.92
CA SER A 116 -15.03 2.82 0.71
C SER A 116 -15.61 4.22 0.52
N VAL A 117 -15.89 4.58 -0.74
CA VAL A 117 -16.57 5.81 -1.12
C VAL A 117 -17.72 5.48 -2.06
N GLU A 118 -18.94 5.78 -1.64
CA GLU A 118 -20.15 5.68 -2.45
C GLU A 118 -20.53 7.07 -2.96
N LEU A 119 -20.76 7.20 -4.26
CA LEU A 119 -21.22 8.43 -4.91
C LEU A 119 -22.76 8.42 -4.95
N LYS A 120 -23.41 9.35 -4.22
CA LYS A 120 -24.86 9.31 -3.98
C LYS A 120 -25.71 9.47 -5.26
N ASP A 121 -25.24 10.29 -6.20
CA ASP A 121 -25.98 10.64 -7.43
C ASP A 121 -25.73 9.65 -8.57
N TYR A 122 -24.87 8.65 -8.37
CA TYR A 122 -24.45 7.75 -9.43
C TYR A 122 -24.82 6.29 -9.12
N LYS A 123 -25.06 5.53 -10.17
CA LYS A 123 -25.38 4.12 -10.12
C LYS A 123 -24.57 3.35 -11.15
N THR A 124 -24.26 2.11 -10.86
CA THR A 124 -23.70 1.18 -11.83
C THR A 124 -24.74 0.87 -12.92
N TYR A 125 -24.28 0.27 -14.04
CA TYR A 125 -25.20 -0.18 -15.10
C TYR A 125 -26.30 -1.13 -14.60
N GLY A 126 -26.08 -1.87 -13.52
CA GLY A 126 -27.03 -2.75 -12.87
C GLY A 126 -27.98 -2.04 -11.90
N GLY A 127 -27.92 -0.71 -11.78
CA GLY A 127 -28.76 0.10 -10.88
C GLY A 127 -28.36 0.07 -9.42
N GLN A 128 -27.22 -0.55 -9.07
CA GLN A 128 -26.67 -0.56 -7.71
C GLN A 128 -25.99 0.79 -7.41
N PRO A 129 -25.85 1.18 -6.13
CA PRO A 129 -25.03 2.33 -5.75
C PRO A 129 -23.62 2.23 -6.34
N LEU A 130 -23.10 3.36 -6.81
CA LEU A 130 -21.75 3.41 -7.36
C LEU A 130 -20.75 3.57 -6.24
N VAL A 131 -19.89 2.58 -6.07
CA VAL A 131 -18.79 2.58 -5.08
C VAL A 131 -17.47 2.58 -5.83
N LEU A 132 -16.63 3.59 -5.60
CA LEU A 132 -15.35 3.75 -6.32
C LEU A 132 -14.36 2.65 -5.99
N PHE A 133 -14.34 2.20 -4.75
CA PHE A 133 -13.55 1.07 -4.27
C PHE A 133 -14.18 0.51 -2.99
N ALA A 134 -13.86 -0.73 -2.69
CA ALA A 134 -14.36 -1.41 -1.50
C ALA A 134 -13.20 -1.80 -0.58
N ASP A 135 -13.50 -1.92 0.70
CA ASP A 135 -12.57 -2.25 1.78
C ASP A 135 -11.69 -3.48 1.49
N THR A 136 -12.28 -4.53 0.94
CA THR A 136 -11.59 -5.79 0.64
C THR A 136 -10.65 -5.71 -0.57
N THR A 137 -10.70 -4.66 -1.34
CA THR A 137 -9.98 -4.51 -2.61
C THR A 137 -9.05 -3.30 -2.66
N SER A 138 -9.00 -2.53 -1.58
CA SER A 138 -8.15 -1.34 -1.48
C SER A 138 -7.18 -1.44 -0.31
N VAL A 139 -5.95 -0.98 -0.52
CA VAL A 139 -4.92 -0.83 0.51
C VAL A 139 -4.45 0.61 0.50
N PHE A 140 -4.38 1.21 1.67
CA PHE A 140 -3.67 2.45 1.89
C PHE A 140 -2.84 2.30 3.15
N ASP A 141 -1.53 2.39 3.02
CA ASP A 141 -0.57 2.15 4.09
C ASP A 141 0.54 3.20 4.02
N LEU A 142 0.85 3.80 5.15
CA LEU A 142 2.01 4.66 5.32
C LEU A 142 3.06 3.92 6.13
N SER A 143 4.29 3.88 5.67
CA SER A 143 5.38 3.30 6.45
C SER A 143 6.47 4.31 6.79
N PHE A 144 6.99 4.20 8.00
CA PHE A 144 8.07 5.01 8.53
C PHE A 144 8.88 4.21 9.57
N PHE A 145 10.05 4.72 9.95
CA PHE A 145 10.93 4.05 10.89
C PHE A 145 10.97 4.79 12.23
N ILE A 146 10.92 4.03 13.31
CA ILE A 146 11.14 4.53 14.68
C ILE A 146 12.43 3.94 15.26
N LYS A 147 13.07 4.70 16.15
CA LYS A 147 14.24 4.23 16.90
C LYS A 147 13.86 3.11 17.84
N GLN A 148 14.64 2.05 17.82
CA GLN A 148 14.51 0.95 18.77
C GLN A 148 15.88 0.47 19.26
N GLY A 149 16.36 1.08 20.32
CA GLY A 149 17.70 0.76 20.84
C GLY A 149 18.78 1.01 19.78
N TYR A 150 19.45 -0.07 19.35
CA TYR A 150 20.50 -0.01 18.32
C TYR A 150 19.97 -0.20 16.88
N ASN A 151 18.73 -0.59 16.71
CA ASN A 151 18.11 -0.84 15.40
C ASN A 151 16.86 0.03 15.24
N ASP A 152 16.52 0.32 13.99
CA ASP A 152 15.27 0.98 13.66
C ASP A 152 14.17 -0.07 13.40
N ALA A 153 12.94 0.22 13.81
CA ALA A 153 11.78 -0.60 13.52
C ALA A 153 10.91 0.08 12.47
N GLN A 154 10.54 -0.65 11.43
CA GLN A 154 9.57 -0.19 10.45
C GLN A 154 8.16 -0.29 11.02
N ILE A 155 7.42 0.79 10.99
CA ILE A 155 6.01 0.86 11.33
C ILE A 155 5.23 0.96 10.03
N ARG A 156 4.30 0.05 9.83
CA ARG A 156 3.34 0.05 8.74
C ARG A 156 1.96 0.30 9.32
N THR A 157 1.36 1.43 8.99
CA THR A 157 0.11 1.86 9.63
C THR A 157 -1.04 0.88 9.42
N GLY A 158 -1.04 0.13 8.31
CA GLY A 158 -2.00 -0.94 8.03
C GLY A 158 -2.04 -2.07 9.05
N ASP A 159 -0.98 -2.23 9.85
CA ASP A 159 -0.90 -3.29 10.86
C ASP A 159 -1.56 -2.92 12.20
N TYR A 160 -1.96 -1.64 12.37
CA TYR A 160 -2.43 -1.09 13.64
C TYR A 160 -3.89 -0.65 13.60
N TYR A 161 -4.51 -0.61 14.78
CA TYR A 161 -5.85 -0.09 15.00
C TYR A 161 -5.76 1.32 15.55
N PHE A 162 -6.30 2.25 14.79
CA PHE A 162 -6.44 3.65 15.19
C PHE A 162 -7.68 3.83 16.04
N THR A 163 -7.71 4.91 16.81
CA THR A 163 -8.89 5.34 17.58
C THR A 163 -9.29 6.75 17.17
N PRO A 164 -10.58 7.10 17.16
CA PRO A 164 -10.97 8.50 17.01
C PRO A 164 -10.32 9.35 18.11
N ALA A 165 -9.71 10.48 17.71
CA ALA A 165 -9.03 11.38 18.67
C ALA A 165 -10.01 12.08 19.60
N GLU A 166 -11.26 12.28 19.15
CA GLU A 166 -12.33 12.90 19.92
C GLU A 166 -13.62 12.09 19.75
N ALA A 167 -14.56 12.26 20.70
CA ALA A 167 -15.92 11.74 20.55
C ALA A 167 -16.59 12.43 19.36
N THR A 168 -16.86 11.67 18.30
CA THR A 168 -17.14 12.25 17.00
C THR A 168 -18.63 12.15 16.67
N ASP A 169 -19.28 13.29 16.59
CA ASP A 169 -20.49 13.43 15.79
C ASP A 169 -20.07 13.49 14.32
N LEU A 170 -20.36 12.44 13.56
CA LEU A 170 -19.98 12.30 12.15
C LEU A 170 -21.03 12.90 11.19
N THR A 171 -22.07 13.56 11.71
CA THR A 171 -23.09 14.25 10.92
C THR A 171 -22.73 15.73 10.73
N PHE A 172 -23.05 16.29 9.56
CA PHE A 172 -22.89 17.71 9.32
C PHE A 172 -23.98 18.48 10.05
N GLY A 173 -23.59 19.42 10.92
CA GLY A 173 -24.50 20.34 11.57
C GLY A 173 -25.06 21.38 10.60
N ALA A 174 -26.15 22.07 11.02
CA ALA A 174 -26.72 23.15 10.23
C ALA A 174 -25.71 24.29 10.06
N GLY A 175 -25.45 24.69 8.81
CA GLY A 175 -24.46 25.72 8.47
C GLY A 175 -22.98 25.28 8.54
N GLN A 176 -22.70 24.03 8.76
CA GLN A 176 -21.33 23.51 8.75
C GLN A 176 -20.91 23.19 7.32
N GLU A 177 -19.87 23.87 6.83
CA GLU A 177 -19.37 23.72 5.45
C GLU A 177 -18.27 22.65 5.32
N GLN A 178 -17.59 22.35 6.44
CA GLN A 178 -16.56 21.32 6.51
C GLN A 178 -16.56 20.59 7.83
N LYS A 179 -16.04 19.37 7.84
CA LYS A 179 -15.89 18.54 9.02
C LYS A 179 -14.51 17.87 9.02
N GLU A 180 -13.83 17.90 10.16
CA GLU A 180 -12.65 17.11 10.40
C GLU A 180 -13.02 15.78 11.08
N PHE A 181 -12.42 14.70 10.61
CA PHE A 181 -12.43 13.41 11.26
C PHE A 181 -10.99 12.98 11.50
N VAL A 182 -10.63 12.74 12.76
CA VAL A 182 -9.26 12.43 13.16
C VAL A 182 -9.18 11.03 13.73
N LEU A 183 -8.32 10.21 13.12
CA LEU A 183 -7.96 8.88 13.59
C LEU A 183 -6.54 8.91 14.13
N ARG A 184 -6.33 8.47 15.38
CA ARG A 184 -5.06 8.53 16.10
C ARG A 184 -4.46 7.16 16.29
N LEU A 185 -3.18 7.02 15.94
CA LEU A 185 -2.33 5.90 16.30
C LEU A 185 -1.41 6.31 17.45
N PRO A 186 -1.59 5.80 18.68
CA PRO A 186 -0.69 6.06 19.79
C PRO A 186 0.63 5.31 19.54
N VAL A 187 1.76 6.02 19.63
CA VAL A 187 3.11 5.45 19.47
C VAL A 187 3.79 5.30 20.83
N ASP A 188 3.65 6.31 21.68
CA ASP A 188 4.10 6.33 23.06
C ASP A 188 3.13 7.14 23.93
N SER A 189 3.39 7.28 25.21
CA SER A 189 2.54 7.99 26.19
C SER A 189 2.24 9.46 25.80
N ALA A 190 3.14 10.12 25.09
CA ALA A 190 3.02 11.51 24.64
C ALA A 190 3.25 11.67 23.13
N ALA A 191 3.41 10.58 22.39
CA ALA A 191 3.70 10.59 20.97
C ALA A 191 2.68 9.78 20.16
N TYR A 192 2.19 10.37 19.08
CA TYR A 192 1.15 9.75 18.26
C TYR A 192 1.21 10.25 16.81
N VAL A 193 0.56 9.50 15.93
CA VAL A 193 0.31 9.89 14.55
C VAL A 193 -1.19 10.09 14.37
N ASP A 194 -1.58 11.28 13.92
CA ASP A 194 -2.96 11.60 13.57
C ASP A 194 -3.13 11.61 12.07
N TYR A 195 -4.13 10.88 11.61
CA TYR A 195 -4.70 10.95 10.28
C TYR A 195 -5.90 11.89 10.32
N VAL A 196 -5.76 13.04 9.70
CA VAL A 196 -6.77 14.11 9.72
C VAL A 196 -7.42 14.18 8.35
N TYR A 197 -8.69 13.86 8.30
CA TYR A 197 -9.51 13.91 7.10
C TYR A 197 -10.42 15.13 7.19
N THR A 198 -10.29 16.08 6.25
CA THR A 198 -11.20 17.22 6.13
C THR A 198 -12.16 16.99 4.97
N ILE A 199 -13.43 16.84 5.31
CA ILE A 199 -14.52 16.60 4.37
C ILE A 199 -15.33 17.89 4.23
N ARG A 200 -15.53 18.36 2.98
CA ARG A 200 -16.39 19.52 2.69
C ARG A 200 -17.77 19.04 2.27
N LYS A 201 -18.76 19.88 2.55
CA LYS A 201 -20.17 19.52 2.39
C LYS A 201 -20.56 19.21 0.94
N ASP A 202 -20.05 19.97 -0.01
CA ASP A 202 -20.40 19.92 -1.44
C ASP A 202 -19.21 19.58 -2.35
N ASN A 203 -18.24 18.79 -1.86
CA ASN A 203 -17.02 18.49 -2.58
C ASN A 203 -16.72 16.99 -2.57
N TYR A 204 -16.27 16.45 -3.70
CA TYR A 204 -15.78 15.08 -3.83
C TYR A 204 -14.36 14.89 -3.31
N MET A 205 -13.59 15.98 -3.11
CA MET A 205 -12.22 15.89 -2.60
C MET A 205 -12.21 15.84 -1.07
N ILE A 206 -11.38 14.96 -0.55
CA ILE A 206 -11.09 14.82 0.88
C ILE A 206 -9.66 15.29 1.08
N ASP A 207 -9.45 16.33 1.92
CA ASP A 207 -8.09 16.67 2.31
C ASP A 207 -7.61 15.67 3.36
N PHE A 208 -6.37 15.21 3.22
CA PHE A 208 -5.74 14.25 4.11
C PHE A 208 -4.40 14.77 4.59
N ASP A 209 -4.28 14.96 5.90
CA ASP A 209 -3.04 15.36 6.55
C ASP A 209 -2.56 14.28 7.52
N VAL A 210 -1.26 14.06 7.56
CA VAL A 210 -0.61 13.20 8.54
C VAL A 210 0.17 14.08 9.52
N ARG A 211 -0.21 14.05 10.80
CA ARG A 211 0.43 14.85 11.85
C ARG A 211 1.19 13.94 12.80
N PHE A 212 2.51 14.12 12.87
CA PHE A 212 3.40 13.47 13.81
C PHE A 212 3.57 14.35 15.05
N VAL A 213 2.97 13.97 16.16
CA VAL A 213 3.00 14.76 17.40
C VAL A 213 3.88 14.05 18.43
N GLY A 214 4.82 14.78 19.02
CA GLY A 214 5.77 14.23 20.00
C GLY A 214 6.78 13.25 19.44
N MET A 215 6.84 13.09 18.13
CA MET A 215 7.62 12.04 17.45
C MET A 215 9.10 12.37 17.20
N GLN A 216 9.55 13.60 17.46
CA GLN A 216 10.91 14.09 17.09
C GLN A 216 12.05 13.25 17.68
N GLN A 217 11.84 12.66 18.86
CA GLN A 217 12.82 11.80 19.50
C GLN A 217 12.62 10.30 19.19
N ILE A 218 11.48 9.96 18.61
CA ILE A 218 11.06 8.59 18.33
C ILE A 218 11.36 8.22 16.88
N LEU A 219 11.14 9.14 15.93
CA LEU A 219 11.48 8.88 14.53
C LEU A 219 12.97 8.56 14.37
N SER A 220 13.26 7.61 13.50
CA SER A 220 14.65 7.28 13.17
C SER A 220 15.35 8.49 12.54
N PRO A 221 16.59 8.81 12.94
CA PRO A 221 17.37 9.84 12.25
C PRO A 221 17.74 9.43 10.83
N ASN A 222 17.66 8.14 10.51
CA ASN A 222 17.89 7.59 9.17
C ASN A 222 16.62 7.58 8.33
N GLN A 223 15.49 8.10 8.86
CA GLN A 223 14.27 8.29 8.09
C GLN A 223 14.52 9.29 6.97
N GLY A 224 14.65 8.80 5.76
CA GLY A 224 14.72 9.64 4.56
C GLY A 224 13.31 10.06 4.14
N ASP A 225 12.66 9.18 3.41
CA ASP A 225 11.31 9.37 2.91
C ASP A 225 10.32 8.47 3.64
N MET A 226 9.05 8.86 3.65
CA MET A 226 7.94 8.00 4.05
C MET A 226 7.41 7.29 2.81
N GLU A 227 7.14 6.02 2.93
CA GLU A 227 6.57 5.23 1.84
C GLU A 227 5.05 5.18 1.98
N ILE A 228 4.34 5.46 0.89
CA ILE A 228 2.91 5.28 0.78
C ILE A 228 2.66 4.12 -0.17
N THR A 229 1.97 3.09 0.31
CA THR A 229 1.42 2.03 -0.52
C THR A 229 -0.06 2.31 -0.74
N TRP A 230 -0.44 2.55 -1.99
CA TRP A 230 -1.83 2.72 -2.36
C TRP A 230 -2.20 1.74 -3.47
N GLN A 231 -3.16 0.87 -3.18
CA GLN A 231 -3.65 -0.16 -4.10
C GLN A 231 -5.16 -0.05 -4.22
N ASN A 232 -5.66 -0.23 -5.41
CA ASN A 232 -7.10 -0.24 -5.68
C ASN A 232 -7.41 -1.26 -6.77
N VAL A 233 -8.44 -2.06 -6.54
CA VAL A 233 -9.06 -2.90 -7.57
C VAL A 233 -10.35 -2.22 -8.00
N GLY A 234 -10.36 -1.62 -9.18
CA GLY A 234 -11.52 -0.94 -9.74
C GLY A 234 -12.68 -1.93 -9.94
N PRO A 235 -13.87 -1.69 -9.34
CA PRO A 235 -15.04 -2.50 -9.61
C PRO A 235 -15.54 -2.28 -11.02
N GLN A 236 -16.25 -3.26 -11.58
CA GLN A 236 -16.94 -3.07 -12.84
C GLN A 236 -18.20 -2.23 -12.62
N ASN A 237 -18.22 -1.01 -13.16
CA ASN A 237 -19.33 -0.06 -13.03
C ASN A 237 -20.22 -0.02 -14.28
N GLU A 238 -19.65 -0.33 -15.45
CA GLU A 238 -20.28 -0.18 -16.75
C GLU A 238 -20.63 -1.53 -17.40
N LYS A 239 -21.55 -1.48 -18.34
CA LYS A 239 -21.91 -2.67 -19.13
C LYS A 239 -20.81 -2.98 -20.15
N GLY A 240 -20.27 -4.20 -20.06
CA GLY A 240 -19.24 -4.66 -20.99
C GLY A 240 -17.84 -4.44 -20.46
N PHE A 241 -17.34 -5.42 -19.74
CA PHE A 241 -16.02 -5.46 -19.11
C PHE A 241 -14.88 -5.05 -20.05
N GLU A 242 -14.87 -5.57 -21.28
CA GLU A 242 -13.79 -5.25 -22.23
C GLU A 242 -13.77 -3.77 -22.62
N ASN A 243 -14.94 -3.12 -22.71
CA ASN A 243 -15.02 -1.72 -23.03
C ASN A 243 -14.56 -0.85 -21.87
N GLU A 244 -15.02 -1.12 -20.66
CA GLU A 244 -14.63 -0.39 -19.45
C GLU A 244 -13.12 -0.57 -19.17
N ASN A 245 -12.61 -1.79 -19.33
CA ASN A 245 -11.19 -2.09 -19.10
C ASN A 245 -10.24 -1.33 -20.04
N ARG A 246 -10.70 -0.91 -21.23
CA ARG A 246 -9.90 -0.07 -22.14
C ARG A 246 -9.60 1.32 -21.59
N TYR A 247 -10.34 1.76 -20.58
CA TYR A 247 -10.16 3.07 -19.97
C TYR A 247 -9.57 2.97 -18.54
N THR A 248 -9.44 1.75 -18.02
CA THR A 248 -8.94 1.51 -16.66
C THR A 248 -7.42 1.51 -16.68
N THR A 249 -6.83 2.51 -16.05
CA THR A 249 -5.37 2.68 -15.99
C THR A 249 -4.95 3.47 -14.75
N ILE A 250 -3.65 3.51 -14.49
CA ILE A 250 -3.06 4.49 -13.56
C ILE A 250 -2.66 5.70 -14.40
N ALA A 251 -3.17 6.87 -14.02
CA ALA A 251 -2.81 8.14 -14.61
C ALA A 251 -2.04 8.99 -13.59
N TYR A 252 -1.15 9.85 -14.06
CA TYR A 252 -0.39 10.75 -13.21
C TYR A 252 0.01 12.03 -13.95
N ASN A 253 0.44 13.05 -13.19
CA ASN A 253 0.85 14.33 -13.76
C ASN A 253 2.06 14.90 -13.03
N TYR A 254 2.91 15.59 -13.77
CA TYR A 254 4.07 16.28 -13.23
C TYR A 254 3.73 17.72 -12.83
N PRO A 255 4.41 18.32 -11.82
CA PRO A 255 4.25 19.72 -11.48
C PRO A 255 4.64 20.62 -12.66
N GLY A 256 3.75 21.54 -13.05
CA GLY A 256 4.01 22.50 -14.13
C GLY A 256 3.79 21.95 -15.54
N ASP A 257 3.32 20.73 -15.67
CA ASP A 257 2.89 20.13 -16.94
C ASP A 257 1.36 20.11 -17.01
N ASP A 258 0.80 20.44 -18.17
CA ASP A 258 -0.64 20.34 -18.44
C ASP A 258 -1.02 18.96 -19.04
N GLY A 259 -0.02 18.13 -19.37
CA GLY A 259 -0.20 16.78 -19.89
C GLY A 259 -0.62 15.78 -18.82
N ILE A 260 -1.30 14.72 -19.24
CA ILE A 260 -1.63 13.56 -18.39
C ILE A 260 -0.87 12.38 -18.96
N GLU A 261 -0.05 11.76 -18.12
CA GLU A 261 0.64 10.51 -18.43
C GLU A 261 -0.22 9.33 -17.97
N GLU A 262 -0.19 8.24 -18.71
CA GLU A 262 -0.91 7.01 -18.38
C GLU A 262 0.00 5.80 -18.51
N LEU A 263 -0.10 4.88 -17.58
CA LEU A 263 0.69 3.64 -17.58
C LEU A 263 0.37 2.74 -18.80
N GLY A 264 -0.69 3.04 -19.50
CA GLY A 264 -1.16 2.31 -20.66
C GLY A 264 -1.80 0.96 -20.32
N ILE A 265 -2.73 0.55 -21.17
CA ILE A 265 -3.53 -0.65 -20.95
C ILE A 265 -2.80 -1.87 -21.51
N SER A 266 -2.76 -2.97 -20.76
CA SER A 266 -2.13 -4.22 -21.16
C SER A 266 -2.79 -5.41 -20.46
N ASN A 267 -2.75 -6.58 -21.09
CA ASN A 267 -3.09 -7.84 -20.43
C ASN A 267 -1.93 -8.38 -19.58
N GLU A 268 -0.79 -7.70 -19.60
CA GLU A 268 0.40 -8.03 -18.81
C GLU A 268 0.59 -6.99 -17.72
N THR A 269 1.26 -7.38 -16.65
CA THR A 269 1.65 -6.44 -15.58
C THR A 269 2.57 -5.38 -16.17
N LYS A 270 2.22 -4.11 -15.96
CA LYS A 270 3.07 -2.97 -16.30
C LYS A 270 3.61 -2.34 -15.05
N GLU A 271 4.85 -1.93 -15.11
CA GLU A 271 5.55 -1.24 -14.04
C GLU A 271 6.29 -0.03 -14.62
N GLU A 272 6.23 1.07 -13.90
CA GLU A 272 6.97 2.28 -14.22
C GLU A 272 7.57 2.86 -12.96
N THR A 273 8.85 3.21 -13.00
CA THR A 273 9.54 3.89 -11.92
C THR A 273 9.79 5.34 -12.30
N ILE A 274 9.22 6.27 -11.54
CA ILE A 274 9.32 7.71 -11.78
C ILE A 274 10.22 8.32 -10.71
N ASN A 275 11.37 8.87 -11.13
CA ASN A 275 12.37 9.47 -10.24
C ASN A 275 12.21 11.00 -10.09
N SER A 276 11.10 11.56 -10.51
CA SER A 276 10.77 12.98 -10.40
C SER A 276 9.57 13.21 -9.50
N LYS A 277 9.38 14.46 -9.05
CA LYS A 277 8.17 14.83 -8.30
C LYS A 277 6.93 14.60 -9.15
N ILE A 278 5.92 14.02 -8.55
CA ILE A 278 4.59 13.84 -9.13
C ILE A 278 3.64 14.82 -8.43
N LYS A 279 2.72 15.41 -9.17
CA LYS A 279 1.70 16.31 -8.67
C LYS A 279 0.51 15.53 -8.11
N TRP A 280 0.06 14.52 -8.85
CA TRP A 280 -0.99 13.60 -8.45
C TRP A 280 -0.87 12.27 -9.19
N VAL A 281 -1.45 11.23 -8.59
CA VAL A 281 -1.66 9.90 -9.17
C VAL A 281 -3.13 9.56 -9.06
N ALA A 282 -3.70 8.89 -10.07
CA ALA A 282 -5.10 8.49 -10.09
C ALA A 282 -5.29 7.05 -10.55
N PHE A 283 -6.17 6.33 -9.88
CA PHE A 283 -6.80 5.14 -10.45
C PHE A 283 -7.97 5.59 -11.31
N LYS A 284 -7.77 5.54 -12.61
CA LYS A 284 -8.74 6.00 -13.61
C LYS A 284 -9.57 4.85 -14.13
N GLN A 285 -10.87 5.04 -14.20
CA GLN A 285 -11.83 4.19 -14.91
C GLN A 285 -12.49 4.99 -16.03
N GLN A 286 -13.48 4.43 -16.70
CA GLN A 286 -14.12 5.07 -17.87
C GLN A 286 -14.72 6.44 -17.53
N PHE A 287 -15.45 6.57 -16.43
CA PHE A 287 -16.14 7.80 -16.04
C PHE A 287 -15.75 8.34 -14.67
N PHE A 288 -15.04 7.56 -13.88
CA PHE A 288 -14.69 7.90 -12.51
C PHE A 288 -13.20 7.71 -12.27
N SER A 289 -12.67 8.47 -11.32
CA SER A 289 -11.27 8.36 -10.89
C SER A 289 -11.15 8.56 -9.39
N SER A 290 -10.21 7.82 -8.77
CA SER A 290 -9.74 8.08 -7.41
C SER A 290 -8.34 8.70 -7.53
N VAL A 291 -8.18 9.94 -7.05
CA VAL A 291 -6.96 10.75 -7.22
C VAL A 291 -6.32 10.99 -5.85
#